data_a864d0fb9bc44b0284695873d2113ffe
#
_entry.id   a864d0fb9bc44b0284695873d2113ffe
#
_cell.length_a   1.000
_cell.length_b   1.000
_cell.length_c   1.000
_cell.angle_alpha   90.00
_cell.angle_beta   90.00
_cell.angle_gamma   90.00
#
_symmetry.space_group_name_H-M   'P 1'
#
loop_
_entity.id
_entity.type
_entity.pdbx_description
1 polymer ?
#
loop_
_entity_poly.entity_id
_entity_poly.type
_entity_poly.pdbx_seq_one_letter_code
_entity_poly.pdbx_strand_id
1 'polypeptide(L)'
;MWCGWVVKTNSFKYFFVGDTGYSKDFQDIQKKFGEFDLSTIPIGAYAPRWFMKDSHCNVEEAIQIHRDVNSKQSIAMHWGTFQLTDEPMDEPIKLLKQLSKKLKLKKDEFSYMAHGQTRKI
;
A
#
# COMPACT_ATOMS: atom_id res chain seq x y z
N MET A 1 -14.09 13.55 1.24
CA MET A 1 -13.49 13.13 -0.06
C MET A 1 -12.09 12.65 0.24
N TRP A 2 -11.77 11.41 -0.10
CA TRP A 2 -10.41 10.86 0.06
C TRP A 2 -9.61 11.11 -1.21
N CYS A 3 -8.32 11.30 -1.08
CA CYS A 3 -7.44 11.51 -2.23
C CYS A 3 -6.06 10.91 -1.98
N GLY A 4 -5.41 10.50 -3.05
CA GLY A 4 -3.98 10.23 -3.10
C GLY A 4 -3.22 11.41 -3.70
N TRP A 5 -1.90 11.39 -3.55
CA TRP A 5 -1.02 12.44 -4.06
C TRP A 5 0.09 11.86 -4.92
N VAL A 6 0.25 12.43 -6.11
CA VAL A 6 1.39 12.13 -6.97
C VAL A 6 2.36 13.30 -6.88
N VAL A 7 3.58 13.01 -6.40
CA VAL A 7 4.69 13.96 -6.37
C VAL A 7 5.69 13.56 -7.46
N LYS A 8 5.98 14.47 -8.36
CA LYS A 8 6.88 14.24 -9.49
C LYS A 8 8.01 15.26 -9.50
N THR A 9 9.23 14.78 -9.60
CA THR A 9 10.43 15.56 -9.89
C THR A 9 10.95 15.18 -11.30
N ASN A 10 12.09 15.72 -11.70
CA ASN A 10 12.73 15.35 -12.98
C ASN A 10 13.22 13.89 -13.00
N SER A 11 13.55 13.30 -11.84
CA SER A 11 14.17 11.98 -11.75
C SER A 11 13.43 10.99 -10.84
N PHE A 12 12.36 11.40 -10.17
CA PHE A 12 11.68 10.57 -9.19
C PHE A 12 10.17 10.83 -9.17
N LYS A 13 9.39 9.77 -9.06
CA LYS A 13 7.94 9.82 -9.00
C LYS A 13 7.44 9.03 -7.81
N TYR A 14 6.74 9.70 -6.92
CA TYR A 14 6.19 9.15 -5.69
C TYR A 14 4.66 9.19 -5.71
N PHE A 15 4.03 8.11 -5.25
CA PHE A 15 2.59 8.04 -5.06
C PHE A 15 2.24 7.76 -3.61
N PHE A 16 1.61 8.73 -2.96
CA PHE A 16 0.95 8.53 -1.67
C PHE A 16 -0.49 8.14 -1.95
N VAL A 17 -0.85 6.89 -1.64
CA VAL A 17 -2.17 6.34 -1.98
C VAL A 17 -3.27 6.96 -1.13
N GLY A 18 -3.02 7.26 0.15
CA GLY A 18 -4.03 7.69 1.10
C GLY A 18 -4.90 6.54 1.59
N ASP A 19 -5.96 6.84 2.30
CA ASP A 19 -6.97 5.85 2.73
C ASP A 19 -7.84 5.48 1.53
N THR A 20 -8.00 4.20 1.27
CA THR A 20 -8.76 3.73 0.11
C THR A 20 -9.16 2.26 0.21
N GLY A 21 -10.32 1.93 -0.30
CA GLY A 21 -10.61 0.58 -0.78
C GLY A 21 -9.90 0.30 -2.10
N TYR A 22 -9.96 -0.93 -2.57
CA TYR A 22 -9.44 -1.27 -3.90
C TYR A 22 -10.45 -0.89 -4.99
N SER A 23 -9.96 -0.26 -6.06
CA SER A 23 -10.72 -0.01 -7.27
C SER A 23 -9.86 -0.13 -8.53
N LYS A 24 -10.50 -0.18 -9.70
CA LYS A 24 -9.79 -0.18 -10.99
C LYS A 24 -9.17 1.18 -11.35
N ASP A 25 -9.46 2.22 -10.59
CA ASP A 25 -8.89 3.56 -10.82
C ASP A 25 -7.36 3.57 -10.70
N PHE A 26 -6.78 2.62 -9.96
CA PHE A 26 -5.33 2.46 -9.88
C PHE A 26 -4.67 2.14 -11.22
N GLN A 27 -5.36 1.40 -12.09
CA GLN A 27 -4.90 1.15 -13.46
C GLN A 27 -4.99 2.42 -14.32
N ASP A 28 -5.99 3.26 -14.11
CA ASP A 28 -6.12 4.53 -14.83
C ASP A 28 -5.11 5.57 -14.32
N ILE A 29 -4.78 5.55 -13.03
CA ILE A 29 -3.66 6.32 -12.46
C ILE A 29 -2.34 5.91 -13.14
N GLN A 30 -2.10 4.61 -13.30
CA GLN A 30 -0.92 4.10 -13.98
C GLN A 30 -0.86 4.56 -15.45
N LYS A 31 -1.96 4.45 -16.19
CA LYS A 31 -2.02 4.93 -17.58
C LYS A 31 -1.72 6.43 -17.69
N LYS A 32 -2.21 7.23 -16.72
CA LYS A 32 -2.03 8.68 -16.70
C LYS A 32 -0.60 9.10 -16.33
N PHE A 33 0.00 8.45 -15.34
CA PHE A 33 1.27 8.89 -14.74
C PHE A 33 2.46 7.99 -15.09
N GLY A 34 2.23 6.80 -15.66
CA GLY A 34 3.27 5.80 -15.89
C GLY A 34 3.68 5.09 -14.59
N GLU A 35 4.83 4.43 -14.59
CA GLU A 35 5.34 3.74 -13.41
C GLU A 35 5.76 4.72 -12.31
N PHE A 36 5.73 4.27 -11.06
CA PHE A 36 6.20 5.01 -9.89
C PHE A 36 7.49 4.41 -9.34
N ASP A 37 8.41 5.27 -8.90
CA ASP A 37 9.64 4.81 -8.25
C ASP A 37 9.34 4.32 -6.83
N LEU A 38 8.41 4.98 -6.14
CA LEU A 38 7.94 4.62 -4.81
C LEU A 38 6.45 4.87 -4.67
N SER A 39 5.76 3.96 -3.96
CA SER A 39 4.40 4.20 -3.45
C SER A 39 4.32 3.93 -1.95
N THR A 40 3.49 4.67 -1.22
CA THR A 40 3.07 4.28 0.13
C THR A 40 1.62 3.84 0.08
N ILE A 41 1.35 2.62 0.54
CA ILE A 41 0.07 1.94 0.37
C ILE A 41 -0.46 1.49 1.73
N PRO A 42 -1.73 1.78 2.08
CA PRO A 42 -2.31 1.36 3.34
C PRO A 42 -2.47 -0.17 3.38
N ILE A 43 -2.28 -0.77 4.56
CA ILE A 43 -2.43 -2.20 4.78
C ILE A 43 -3.23 -2.56 6.03
N GLY A 44 -3.74 -1.59 6.77
CA GLY A 44 -4.48 -1.77 8.02
C GLY A 44 -5.89 -1.21 7.97
N ALA A 45 -6.66 -1.49 9.04
CA ALA A 45 -8.05 -1.10 9.22
C ALA A 45 -9.01 -1.75 8.22
N TYR A 46 -8.84 -3.04 7.92
CA TYR A 46 -9.61 -3.73 6.88
C TYR A 46 -10.68 -4.69 7.40
N ALA A 47 -10.74 -5.02 8.67
CA ALA A 47 -11.73 -5.94 9.21
C ALA A 47 -12.83 -5.21 10.02
N PRO A 48 -14.12 -5.65 9.96
CA PRO A 48 -14.59 -6.77 9.14
C PRO A 48 -14.73 -6.36 7.67
N ARG A 49 -14.40 -7.26 6.74
CA ARG A 49 -14.36 -6.95 5.30
C ARG A 49 -15.69 -6.48 4.72
N TRP A 50 -16.81 -7.02 5.19
CA TRP A 50 -18.14 -6.64 4.70
C TRP A 50 -18.45 -5.15 4.90
N PHE A 51 -17.82 -4.52 5.89
CA PHE A 51 -17.98 -3.10 6.22
C PHE A 51 -16.84 -2.24 5.69
N MET A 52 -15.60 -2.72 5.83
CA MET A 52 -14.40 -1.92 5.61
C MET A 52 -13.92 -1.90 4.16
N LYS A 53 -14.32 -2.87 3.30
CA LYS A 53 -13.71 -3.06 1.97
C LYS A 53 -13.78 -1.84 1.04
N ASP A 54 -14.82 -1.03 1.17
CA ASP A 54 -15.02 0.14 0.31
C ASP A 54 -14.17 1.35 0.76
N SER A 55 -13.74 1.33 2.02
CA SER A 55 -12.96 2.41 2.65
C SER A 55 -11.49 2.08 2.82
N HIS A 56 -11.18 0.81 3.11
CA HIS A 56 -9.82 0.33 3.39
C HIS A 56 -9.54 -0.98 2.68
N CYS A 57 -8.48 -1.00 1.89
CA CYS A 57 -7.98 -2.22 1.26
C CYS A 57 -7.34 -3.15 2.30
N ASN A 58 -7.44 -4.45 2.07
CA ASN A 58 -6.68 -5.44 2.82
C ASN A 58 -5.27 -5.60 2.23
N VAL A 59 -4.46 -6.47 2.83
CA VAL A 59 -3.06 -6.66 2.41
C VAL A 59 -2.94 -7.25 0.99
N GLU A 60 -3.86 -8.13 0.59
CA GLU A 60 -3.88 -8.69 -0.76
C GLU A 60 -4.22 -7.62 -1.80
N GLU A 61 -5.22 -6.80 -1.51
CA GLU A 61 -5.60 -5.66 -2.34
C GLU A 61 -4.50 -4.59 -2.39
N ALA A 62 -3.79 -4.36 -1.29
CA ALA A 62 -2.63 -3.46 -1.27
C ALA A 62 -1.50 -3.93 -2.21
N ILE A 63 -1.24 -5.24 -2.26
CA ILE A 63 -0.30 -5.82 -3.23
C ILE A 63 -0.83 -5.69 -4.67
N GLN A 64 -2.14 -5.83 -4.85
CA GLN A 64 -2.75 -5.58 -6.16
C GLN A 64 -2.61 -4.11 -6.58
N ILE A 65 -2.84 -3.16 -5.68
CA ILE A 65 -2.60 -1.72 -5.94
C ILE A 65 -1.15 -1.48 -6.37
N HIS A 66 -0.17 -2.04 -5.63
CA HIS A 66 1.24 -1.96 -5.99
C HIS A 66 1.51 -2.38 -7.45
N ARG A 67 0.90 -3.48 -7.88
CA ARG A 67 1.03 -4.00 -9.25
C ARG A 67 0.30 -3.12 -10.26
N ASP A 68 -0.93 -2.71 -9.95
CA ASP A 68 -1.77 -1.92 -10.87
C ASP A 68 -1.16 -0.54 -11.14
N VAL A 69 -0.55 0.09 -10.15
CA VAL A 69 0.16 1.37 -10.34
C VAL A 69 1.57 1.20 -10.90
N ASN A 70 2.02 -0.05 -11.08
CA ASN A 70 3.36 -0.39 -11.56
C ASN A 70 4.46 0.32 -10.74
N SER A 71 4.42 0.15 -9.42
CA SER A 71 5.41 0.76 -8.54
C SER A 71 6.66 -0.11 -8.45
N LYS A 72 7.86 0.49 -8.58
CA LYS A 72 9.14 -0.23 -8.40
C LYS A 72 9.32 -0.70 -6.97
N GLN A 73 8.94 0.16 -6.04
CA GLN A 73 8.96 -0.14 -4.59
C GLN A 73 7.70 0.37 -3.93
N SER A 74 7.21 -0.35 -2.93
CA SER A 74 6.14 0.13 -2.05
C SER A 74 6.50 -0.04 -0.59
N ILE A 75 6.06 0.92 0.21
CA ILE A 75 6.18 0.90 1.66
C ILE A 75 4.76 0.88 2.25
N ALA A 76 4.55 -0.07 3.14
CA ALA A 76 3.29 -0.20 3.85
C ALA A 76 3.09 0.94 4.84
N MET A 77 1.90 1.52 4.84
CA MET A 77 1.47 2.55 5.79
C MET A 77 0.12 2.18 6.43
N HIS A 78 -0.39 3.02 7.31
CA HIS A 78 -1.69 2.88 7.96
C HIS A 78 -1.85 1.56 8.72
N TRP A 79 -0.87 1.23 9.58
CA TRP A 79 -0.88 0.02 10.41
C TRP A 79 -0.19 0.26 11.75
N GLY A 80 -0.55 -0.54 12.76
CA GLY A 80 0.23 -0.72 13.99
C GLY A 80 0.25 0.44 15.00
N THR A 81 -0.46 1.54 14.76
CA THR A 81 -0.50 2.70 15.69
C THR A 81 -1.68 2.61 16.65
N PHE A 82 -2.85 2.30 16.14
CA PHE A 82 -4.08 2.19 16.92
C PHE A 82 -4.86 0.94 16.54
N GLN A 83 -5.53 0.32 17.51
CA GLN A 83 -6.51 -0.74 17.27
C GLN A 83 -7.81 -0.10 16.78
N LEU A 84 -7.91 0.14 15.48
CA LEU A 84 -9.06 0.83 14.89
C LEU A 84 -10.18 -0.14 14.47
N THR A 85 -9.86 -1.38 14.22
CA THR A 85 -10.70 -2.39 13.59
C THR A 85 -10.46 -3.76 14.24
N ASP A 86 -11.12 -4.81 13.73
CA ASP A 86 -11.15 -6.12 14.39
C ASP A 86 -9.86 -6.94 14.20
N GLU A 87 -9.05 -6.66 13.16
CA GLU A 87 -7.81 -7.38 12.97
C GLU A 87 -6.76 -7.01 14.03
N PRO A 88 -5.93 -7.98 14.48
CA PRO A 88 -4.80 -7.70 15.37
C PRO A 88 -3.80 -6.71 14.74
N MET A 89 -3.25 -5.81 15.54
CA MET A 89 -2.36 -4.73 15.07
C MET A 89 -1.14 -5.22 14.28
N ASP A 90 -0.66 -6.43 14.56
CA ASP A 90 0.52 -7.02 13.90
C ASP A 90 0.17 -7.94 12.73
N GLU A 91 -1.12 -8.25 12.54
CA GLU A 91 -1.59 -9.12 11.45
C GLU A 91 -1.23 -8.58 10.06
N PRO A 92 -1.43 -7.27 9.76
CA PRO A 92 -1.11 -6.74 8.43
C PRO A 92 0.32 -7.02 8.00
N ILE A 93 1.29 -6.88 8.91
CA ILE A 93 2.71 -7.15 8.64
C ILE A 93 3.00 -8.64 8.45
N LYS A 94 2.36 -9.49 9.25
CA LYS A 94 2.48 -10.95 9.11
C LYS A 94 1.96 -11.39 7.74
N LEU A 95 0.79 -10.90 7.36
CA LEU A 95 0.18 -11.18 6.06
C LEU A 95 1.02 -10.64 4.91
N LEU A 96 1.54 -9.42 5.00
CA LEU A 96 2.41 -8.85 3.97
C LEU A 96 3.64 -9.73 3.72
N LYS A 97 4.30 -10.20 4.79
CA LYS A 97 5.45 -11.13 4.68
C LYS A 97 5.08 -12.44 4.01
N GLN A 98 3.96 -13.05 4.41
CA GLN A 98 3.48 -14.31 3.86
C GLN A 98 3.12 -14.19 2.39
N LEU A 99 2.35 -13.16 2.03
CA LEU A 99 1.90 -12.91 0.66
C LEU A 99 3.05 -12.52 -0.26
N SER A 100 3.98 -11.68 0.20
CA SER A 100 5.17 -11.33 -0.57
C SER A 100 5.98 -12.57 -0.94
N LYS A 101 6.16 -13.51 0.00
CA LYS A 101 6.82 -14.80 -0.27
C LYS A 101 6.01 -15.67 -1.24
N LYS A 102 4.69 -15.81 -1.01
CA LYS A 102 3.78 -16.61 -1.85
C LYS A 102 3.74 -16.08 -3.30
N LEU A 103 3.70 -14.77 -3.45
CA LEU A 103 3.61 -14.09 -4.75
C LEU A 103 4.98 -13.81 -5.38
N LYS A 104 6.06 -14.27 -4.75
CA LYS A 104 7.45 -14.14 -5.22
C LYS A 104 7.86 -12.69 -5.50
N LEU A 105 7.42 -11.75 -4.67
CA LEU A 105 7.89 -10.36 -4.77
C LEU A 105 9.40 -10.33 -4.48
N LYS A 106 10.12 -9.45 -5.17
CA LYS A 106 11.55 -9.26 -4.94
C LYS A 106 11.78 -8.70 -3.52
N LYS A 107 12.98 -8.87 -3.03
CA LYS A 107 13.37 -8.26 -1.76
C LYS A 107 13.14 -6.74 -1.83
N ASP A 108 12.48 -6.20 -0.81
CA ASP A 108 12.14 -4.78 -0.67
C ASP A 108 11.20 -4.20 -1.75
N GLU A 109 10.64 -5.02 -2.63
CA GLU A 109 9.64 -4.58 -3.63
C GLU A 109 8.38 -4.07 -2.97
N PHE A 110 7.85 -4.78 -1.97
CA PHE A 110 6.83 -4.26 -1.06
C PHE A 110 7.25 -4.58 0.38
N SER A 111 7.65 -3.55 1.11
CA SER A 111 8.20 -3.66 2.45
C SER A 111 7.41 -2.82 3.46
N TYR A 112 7.75 -2.93 4.72
CA TYR A 112 7.26 -2.07 5.79
C TYR A 112 8.43 -1.44 6.53
N MET A 113 8.15 -0.39 7.27
CA MET A 113 9.12 0.28 8.14
C MET A 113 8.57 0.29 9.56
N ALA A 114 9.43 0.11 10.55
CA ALA A 114 9.05 0.34 11.93
C ALA A 114 8.78 1.83 12.17
N HIS A 115 7.89 2.13 13.10
CA HIS A 115 7.64 3.52 13.50
C HIS A 115 8.95 4.18 13.97
N GLY A 116 9.23 5.37 13.45
CA GLY A 116 10.48 6.10 13.71
C GLY A 116 11.69 5.65 12.86
N GLN A 117 11.55 4.59 12.07
CA GLN A 117 12.62 4.15 11.17
C GLN A 117 12.80 5.12 10.00
N THR A 118 14.05 5.40 9.66
CA THR A 118 14.42 6.16 8.46
C THR A 118 15.07 5.24 7.43
N ARG A 119 14.73 5.42 6.15
CA ARG A 119 15.30 4.68 5.03
C ARG A 119 15.68 5.65 3.92
N LYS A 120 16.87 5.47 3.38
CA LYS A 120 17.27 6.14 2.13
C LYS A 120 16.76 5.33 0.95
N ILE A 121 16.17 5.99 -0.01
CA ILE A 121 15.58 5.43 -1.24
C ILE A 121 16.47 5.79 -2.42
#